data_746d027471a5a467b05f935f3f95372b
#
_entry.id   746d027471a5a467b05f935f3f95372b
#
_cell.length_a   1.000
_cell.length_b   1.000
_cell.length_c   1.000
_cell.angle_alpha   90.00
_cell.angle_beta   90.00
_cell.angle_gamma   90.00
#
_symmetry.space_group_name_H-M   'P 1'
#
loop_
_entity.id
_entity.type
_entity.pdbx_description
1 polymer ?
#
loop_
_entity_poly.entity_id
_entity_poly.type
_entity_poly.pdbx_seq_one_letter_code
_entity_poly.pdbx_strand_id
1 'polypeptide(L)'
;HLCDRRQRQMCIRDRYLAYAEAANEAWGPKGDNGNGYSAYDVIKAIRKRAGIGGTSDPYLEQCAGDRDKMANLIRNERRLELCFEGFRFWDIRRWKENLNEPVRGIDWDRDGHSFNEFVVEERNYEDYMYYCPIPNSEILKFSNLVQNRGWK
;
A
#
# COMPACT_ATOMS: atom_id res chain seq x y z
N HIS A 1 23.69 5.77 13.95
CA HIS A 1 24.07 5.45 12.55
C HIS A 1 23.40 4.18 11.97
N LEU A 2 22.95 3.23 12.79
CA LEU A 2 22.21 2.05 12.31
C LEU A 2 20.76 2.38 11.92
N CYS A 3 20.14 3.37 12.55
CA CYS A 3 18.80 3.83 12.25
C CYS A 3 18.71 4.50 10.85
N ASP A 4 19.74 5.26 10.47
CA ASP A 4 19.83 5.98 9.20
C ASP A 4 19.90 5.04 7.97
N ARG A 5 20.59 3.90 8.08
CA ARG A 5 20.65 2.91 7.01
C ARG A 5 19.31 2.18 6.80
N ARG A 6 18.58 1.85 7.87
CA ARG A 6 17.26 1.23 7.77
C ARG A 6 16.25 2.18 7.17
N GLN A 7 16.21 3.45 7.59
CA GLN A 7 15.35 4.46 7.01
C GLN A 7 15.62 4.69 5.52
N ARG A 8 16.89 4.71 5.08
CA ARG A 8 17.22 4.85 3.66
C ARG A 8 16.76 3.65 2.82
N GLN A 9 16.88 2.42 3.33
CA GLN A 9 16.39 1.23 2.62
C GLN A 9 14.86 1.22 2.52
N MET A 10 14.17 1.65 3.57
CA MET A 10 12.72 1.81 3.57
C MET A 10 12.27 2.86 2.53
N CYS A 11 12.91 4.02 2.51
CA CYS A 11 12.62 5.07 1.53
C CYS A 11 12.84 4.62 0.06
N ILE A 12 13.82 3.75 -0.21
CA ILE A 12 14.07 3.26 -1.56
C ILE A 12 12.92 2.38 -2.05
N ARG A 13 12.48 1.39 -1.28
CA ARG A 13 11.35 0.51 -1.66
C ARG A 13 10.06 1.30 -1.86
N ASP A 14 9.76 2.20 -0.95
CA ASP A 14 8.59 3.07 -1.08
C ASP A 14 8.63 3.89 -2.36
N ARG A 15 9.77 4.48 -2.71
CA ARG A 15 9.93 5.27 -3.94
C ARG A 15 9.77 4.44 -5.20
N TYR A 16 10.33 3.23 -5.25
CA TYR A 16 10.13 2.33 -6.40
C TYR A 16 8.66 1.94 -6.55
N LEU A 17 7.99 1.62 -5.46
CA LEU A 17 6.56 1.28 -5.47
C LEU A 17 5.68 2.49 -5.82
N ALA A 18 6.01 3.68 -5.31
CA ALA A 18 5.31 4.91 -5.69
C ALA A 18 5.52 5.26 -7.18
N TYR A 19 6.74 5.06 -7.71
CA TYR A 19 7.00 5.19 -9.13
C TYR A 19 6.18 4.19 -9.96
N ALA A 20 6.16 2.90 -9.56
CA ALA A 20 5.39 1.90 -10.27
C ALA A 20 3.89 2.23 -10.32
N GLU A 21 3.34 2.73 -9.22
CA GLU A 21 1.95 3.18 -9.15
C GLU A 21 1.71 4.36 -10.12
N ALA A 22 2.53 5.40 -10.04
CA ALA A 22 2.41 6.57 -10.91
C ALA A 22 2.60 6.23 -12.39
N ALA A 23 3.57 5.38 -12.73
CA ALA A 23 3.83 4.94 -14.10
C ALA A 23 2.67 4.12 -14.66
N ASN A 24 2.11 3.20 -13.86
CA ASN A 24 0.94 2.43 -14.27
C ASN A 24 -0.28 3.34 -14.52
N GLU A 25 -0.50 4.33 -13.66
CA GLU A 25 -1.60 5.28 -13.84
C GLU A 25 -1.42 6.17 -15.07
N ALA A 26 -0.21 6.65 -15.32
CA ALA A 26 0.05 7.56 -16.42
C ALA A 26 0.15 6.84 -17.77
N TRP A 27 0.86 5.72 -17.82
CA TRP A 27 1.31 5.10 -19.08
C TRP A 27 0.93 3.63 -19.24
N GLY A 28 0.26 3.06 -18.22
CA GLY A 28 -0.09 1.63 -18.17
C GLY A 28 1.09 0.75 -17.76
N PRO A 29 0.85 -0.58 -17.66
CA PRO A 29 1.81 -1.50 -17.05
C PRO A 29 3.20 -1.51 -17.68
N LYS A 30 3.29 -1.40 -18.99
CA LYS A 30 4.54 -1.49 -19.78
C LYS A 30 5.02 -0.16 -20.37
N GLY A 31 4.27 0.93 -20.15
CA GLY A 31 4.69 2.26 -20.59
C GLY A 31 5.77 2.84 -19.68
N ASP A 32 6.80 3.47 -20.25
CA ASP A 32 7.93 4.06 -19.53
C ASP A 32 8.17 5.54 -19.83
N ASN A 33 7.49 6.07 -20.86
CA ASN A 33 7.65 7.44 -21.33
C ASN A 33 9.12 7.87 -21.53
N GLY A 34 9.98 6.94 -21.94
CA GLY A 34 11.41 7.19 -22.15
C GLY A 34 12.28 7.17 -20.88
N ASN A 35 11.73 6.80 -19.73
CA ASN A 35 12.48 6.70 -18.48
C ASN A 35 13.32 5.42 -18.37
N GLY A 36 13.17 4.48 -19.30
CA GLY A 36 13.95 3.26 -19.40
C GLY A 36 13.46 2.09 -18.54
N TYR A 37 12.43 2.28 -17.74
CA TYR A 37 11.76 1.23 -16.98
C TYR A 37 10.28 1.57 -16.71
N SER A 38 9.45 0.54 -16.80
CA SER A 38 8.01 0.61 -16.63
C SER A 38 7.57 0.18 -15.23
N ALA A 39 6.28 0.31 -14.93
CA ALA A 39 5.70 -0.26 -13.70
C ALA A 39 5.96 -1.78 -13.61
N TYR A 40 5.80 -2.48 -14.74
CA TYR A 40 6.10 -3.92 -14.84
C TYR A 40 7.55 -4.24 -14.47
N ASP A 41 8.53 -3.48 -14.98
CA ASP A 41 9.95 -3.74 -14.70
C ASP A 41 10.29 -3.54 -13.23
N VAL A 42 9.71 -2.53 -12.60
CA VAL A 42 9.89 -2.27 -11.17
C VAL A 42 9.31 -3.42 -10.32
N ILE A 43 8.08 -3.83 -10.60
CA ILE A 43 7.44 -4.92 -9.85
C ILE A 43 8.18 -6.23 -10.08
N LYS A 44 8.60 -6.51 -11.32
CA LYS A 44 9.43 -7.66 -11.64
C LYS A 44 10.72 -7.71 -10.81
N ALA A 45 11.41 -6.57 -10.68
CA ALA A 45 12.63 -6.47 -9.89
C ALA A 45 12.38 -6.73 -8.41
N ILE A 46 11.30 -6.19 -7.83
CA ILE A 46 10.92 -6.39 -6.43
C ILE A 46 10.61 -7.87 -6.18
N ARG A 47 9.74 -8.46 -6.99
CA ARG A 47 9.35 -9.86 -6.86
C ARG A 47 10.52 -10.84 -7.07
N LYS A 48 11.37 -10.57 -8.04
CA LYS A 48 12.61 -11.35 -8.25
C LYS A 48 13.53 -11.30 -7.02
N ARG A 49 13.70 -10.13 -6.40
CA ARG A 49 14.47 -9.99 -5.17
C ARG A 49 13.88 -10.81 -4.03
N ALA A 50 12.56 -10.89 -3.94
CA ALA A 50 11.83 -11.71 -2.96
C ALA A 50 11.88 -13.22 -3.27
N GLY A 51 12.51 -13.64 -4.37
CA GLY A 51 12.57 -15.04 -4.80
C GLY A 51 11.32 -15.53 -5.51
N ILE A 52 10.42 -14.61 -5.89
CA ILE A 52 9.18 -14.97 -6.59
C ILE A 52 9.45 -14.98 -8.11
N GLY A 53 8.90 -15.99 -8.76
CA GLY A 53 8.88 -16.06 -10.24
C GLY A 53 10.13 -16.66 -10.88
N GLY A 54 11.19 -17.01 -10.16
CA GLY A 54 12.35 -17.72 -10.71
C GLY A 54 12.76 -17.27 -12.12
N THR A 55 12.52 -18.13 -13.12
CA THR A 55 12.73 -17.85 -14.55
C THR A 55 11.53 -17.15 -15.19
N SER A 56 10.32 -17.32 -14.65
CA SER A 56 9.09 -16.67 -15.11
C SER A 56 8.14 -16.39 -13.95
N ASP A 57 7.33 -15.35 -14.07
CA ASP A 57 6.28 -14.99 -13.12
C ASP A 57 4.92 -14.91 -13.83
N PRO A 58 4.18 -16.04 -13.92
CA PRO A 58 2.92 -16.09 -14.65
C PRO A 58 1.88 -15.09 -14.15
N TYR A 59 1.86 -14.81 -12.85
CA TYR A 59 0.92 -13.86 -12.26
C TYR A 59 1.24 -12.41 -12.68
N LEU A 60 2.51 -12.04 -12.68
CA LEU A 60 2.94 -10.75 -13.18
C LEU A 60 2.61 -10.59 -14.67
N GLU A 61 2.80 -11.65 -15.47
CA GLU A 61 2.47 -11.61 -16.91
C GLU A 61 0.96 -11.42 -17.15
N GLN A 62 0.10 -12.04 -16.34
CA GLN A 62 -1.35 -11.82 -16.40
C GLN A 62 -1.72 -10.36 -16.08
N CYS A 63 -1.01 -9.71 -15.15
CA CYS A 63 -1.25 -8.33 -14.79
C CYS A 63 -0.71 -7.35 -15.82
N ALA A 64 0.30 -7.75 -16.61
CA ALA A 64 1.02 -6.89 -17.53
C ALA A 64 0.20 -6.37 -18.72
N GLY A 65 -0.94 -6.99 -19.02
CA GLY A 65 -1.87 -6.57 -20.07
C GLY A 65 -3.04 -5.69 -19.61
N ASP A 66 -3.18 -5.48 -18.30
CA ASP A 66 -4.35 -4.86 -17.69
C ASP A 66 -3.92 -3.87 -16.60
N ARG A 67 -4.30 -2.59 -16.76
CA ARG A 67 -3.93 -1.50 -15.85
C ARG A 67 -4.48 -1.75 -14.43
N ASP A 68 -5.72 -2.21 -14.31
CA ASP A 68 -6.36 -2.39 -13.01
C ASP A 68 -5.78 -3.60 -12.27
N LYS A 69 -5.49 -4.68 -12.98
CA LYS A 69 -4.79 -5.83 -12.40
C LYS A 69 -3.39 -5.46 -11.95
N MET A 70 -2.67 -4.68 -12.73
CA MET A 70 -1.35 -4.18 -12.35
C MET A 70 -1.44 -3.24 -11.15
N ALA A 71 -2.43 -2.34 -11.09
CA ALA A 71 -2.65 -1.47 -9.93
C ALA A 71 -2.89 -2.28 -8.66
N ASN A 72 -3.74 -3.32 -8.74
CA ASN A 72 -3.99 -4.20 -7.60
C ASN A 72 -2.73 -4.97 -7.16
N LEU A 73 -1.92 -5.44 -8.11
CA LEU A 73 -0.64 -6.08 -7.81
C LEU A 73 0.31 -5.09 -7.12
N ILE A 74 0.46 -3.87 -7.63
CA ILE A 74 1.31 -2.84 -7.02
C ILE A 74 0.86 -2.52 -5.59
N ARG A 75 -0.45 -2.38 -5.34
CA ARG A 75 -1.01 -2.15 -4.00
C ARG A 75 -0.71 -3.31 -3.05
N ASN A 76 -0.79 -4.54 -3.55
CA ASN A 76 -0.46 -5.73 -2.76
C ASN A 76 1.05 -5.80 -2.45
N GLU A 77 1.91 -5.52 -3.43
CA GLU A 77 3.36 -5.45 -3.20
C GLU A 77 3.72 -4.35 -2.19
N ARG A 78 3.07 -3.18 -2.24
CA ARG A 78 3.24 -2.15 -1.20
C ARG A 78 2.84 -2.67 0.18
N ARG A 79 1.73 -3.38 0.28
CA ARG A 79 1.27 -3.95 1.56
C ARG A 79 2.28 -4.93 2.15
N LEU A 80 2.90 -5.78 1.30
CA LEU A 80 3.87 -6.79 1.73
C LEU A 80 5.24 -6.17 2.05
N GLU A 81 5.77 -5.36 1.15
CA GLU A 81 7.10 -4.78 1.24
C GLU A 81 7.26 -3.74 2.36
N LEU A 82 6.17 -3.04 2.69
CA LEU A 82 6.14 -1.97 3.68
C LEU A 82 5.31 -2.36 4.92
N CYS A 83 5.09 -3.67 5.13
CA CYS A 83 4.38 -4.14 6.30
C CYS A 83 5.11 -3.73 7.59
N PHE A 84 4.34 -3.41 8.63
CA PHE A 84 4.82 -2.91 9.93
C PHE A 84 5.56 -1.56 9.91
N GLU A 85 5.59 -0.85 8.77
CA GLU A 85 6.25 0.43 8.61
C GLU A 85 5.29 1.65 8.69
N GLY A 86 4.01 1.41 8.96
CA GLY A 86 2.99 2.45 9.11
C GLY A 86 2.41 3.00 7.79
N PHE A 87 2.89 2.56 6.63
CA PHE A 87 2.42 3.05 5.32
C PHE A 87 0.98 2.66 5.01
N ARG A 88 0.53 1.47 5.43
CA ARG A 88 -0.82 0.97 5.12
C ARG A 88 -1.93 1.92 5.57
N PHE A 89 -1.77 2.56 6.73
CA PHE A 89 -2.72 3.54 7.24
C PHE A 89 -2.99 4.69 6.25
N TRP A 90 -1.92 5.20 5.63
CA TRP A 90 -2.01 6.28 4.65
C TRP A 90 -2.45 5.79 3.28
N ASP A 91 -1.98 4.63 2.85
CA ASP A 91 -2.28 4.03 1.56
C ASP A 91 -3.78 3.77 1.39
N ILE A 92 -4.45 3.12 2.35
CA ILE A 92 -5.89 2.84 2.29
C ILE A 92 -6.73 4.14 2.25
N ARG A 93 -6.26 5.20 2.88
CA ARG A 93 -6.94 6.50 2.86
C ARG A 93 -6.77 7.24 1.54
N ARG A 94 -5.57 7.29 0.99
CA ARG A 94 -5.33 7.96 -0.28
C ARG A 94 -5.95 7.22 -1.47
N TRP A 95 -6.07 5.90 -1.39
CA TRP A 95 -6.79 5.08 -2.38
C TRP A 95 -8.29 5.07 -2.16
N LYS A 96 -8.78 5.62 -1.05
CA LYS A 96 -10.19 5.57 -0.62
C LYS A 96 -10.74 4.15 -0.58
N GLU A 97 -9.95 3.21 -0.08
CA GLU A 97 -10.40 1.85 0.15
C GLU A 97 -11.42 1.80 1.31
N ASN A 98 -12.22 0.76 1.35
CA ASN A 98 -13.20 0.58 2.43
C ASN A 98 -12.49 0.50 3.79
N LEU A 99 -12.67 1.52 4.63
CA LEU A 99 -12.10 1.55 5.98
C LEU A 99 -12.88 0.67 6.97
N ASN A 100 -14.12 0.26 6.62
CA ASN A 100 -14.98 -0.57 7.46
C ASN A 100 -14.77 -2.07 7.23
N GLU A 101 -13.76 -2.46 6.45
CA GLU A 101 -13.40 -3.87 6.33
C GLU A 101 -13.00 -4.43 7.71
N PRO A 102 -13.65 -5.50 8.20
CA PRO A 102 -13.36 -6.05 9.51
C PRO A 102 -11.93 -6.60 9.58
N VAL A 103 -11.34 -6.53 10.76
CA VAL A 103 -10.05 -7.18 11.01
C VAL A 103 -10.29 -8.67 11.18
N ARG A 104 -9.68 -9.47 10.30
CA ARG A 104 -9.76 -10.92 10.35
C ARG A 104 -8.53 -11.51 11.01
N GLY A 105 -8.75 -12.49 11.85
CA GLY A 105 -7.71 -13.35 12.42
C GLY A 105 -7.79 -14.75 11.85
N ILE A 106 -6.71 -15.50 12.03
CA ILE A 106 -6.63 -16.92 11.68
C ILE A 106 -6.25 -17.68 12.95
N ASP A 107 -7.08 -18.67 13.29
CA ASP A 107 -6.77 -19.64 14.34
C ASP A 107 -6.30 -20.94 13.68
N TRP A 108 -5.07 -21.31 13.97
CA TRP A 108 -4.45 -22.53 13.44
C TRP A 108 -4.66 -23.69 14.42
N ASP A 109 -5.11 -24.81 13.89
CA ASP A 109 -5.07 -26.06 14.65
C ASP A 109 -3.62 -26.43 14.96
N ARG A 110 -3.40 -27.03 16.16
CA ARG A 110 -2.05 -27.43 16.60
C ARG A 110 -1.36 -28.40 15.67
N ASP A 111 -2.14 -29.18 14.92
CA ASP A 111 -1.62 -30.11 13.92
C ASP A 111 -1.23 -29.45 12.59
N GLY A 112 -1.46 -28.14 12.45
CA GLY A 112 -1.05 -27.33 11.29
C GLY A 112 -1.77 -27.66 9.98
N HIS A 113 -2.83 -28.46 10.03
CA HIS A 113 -3.55 -28.95 8.85
C HIS A 113 -4.85 -28.20 8.55
N SER A 114 -5.38 -27.49 9.52
CA SER A 114 -6.59 -26.70 9.37
C SER A 114 -6.47 -25.33 9.97
N PHE A 115 -7.23 -24.38 9.46
CA PHE A 115 -7.35 -23.04 10.03
C PHE A 115 -8.79 -22.56 9.94
N ASN A 116 -9.19 -21.74 10.91
CA ASN A 116 -10.47 -21.06 10.93
C ASN A 116 -10.24 -19.55 10.87
N GLU A 117 -10.92 -18.87 9.96
CA GLU A 117 -10.97 -17.41 9.95
C GLU A 117 -12.05 -16.94 10.91
N PHE A 118 -11.74 -15.89 11.67
CA PHE A 118 -12.70 -15.23 12.53
C PHE A 118 -12.51 -13.70 12.49
N VAL A 119 -13.56 -12.97 12.84
CA VAL A 119 -13.50 -11.52 12.94
C VAL A 119 -12.94 -11.17 14.33
N VAL A 120 -11.81 -10.49 14.35
CA VAL A 120 -11.15 -10.00 15.58
C VAL A 120 -11.78 -8.71 16.04
N GLU A 121 -12.08 -7.80 15.10
CA GLU A 121 -12.58 -6.47 15.38
C GLU A 121 -13.42 -5.96 14.21
N GLU A 122 -14.61 -5.45 14.51
CA GLU A 122 -15.42 -4.67 13.59
C GLU A 122 -14.96 -3.23 13.60
N ARG A 123 -14.83 -2.64 12.42
CA ARG A 123 -14.43 -1.24 12.28
C ARG A 123 -15.65 -0.37 12.01
N ASN A 124 -15.66 0.81 12.60
CA ASN A 124 -16.69 1.81 12.38
C ASN A 124 -16.04 3.13 11.96
N TYR A 125 -15.94 3.35 10.65
CA TYR A 125 -15.42 4.56 10.05
C TYR A 125 -16.48 5.28 9.25
N GLU A 126 -16.50 6.60 9.38
CA GLU A 126 -17.31 7.51 8.58
C GLU A 126 -16.46 8.12 7.45
N ASP A 127 -17.12 8.57 6.39
CA ASP A 127 -16.45 9.09 5.19
C ASP A 127 -15.46 10.24 5.47
N TYR A 128 -15.74 11.07 6.47
CA TYR A 128 -14.82 12.16 6.83
C TYR A 128 -13.51 11.66 7.44
N MET A 129 -13.46 10.42 7.94
CA MET A 129 -12.29 9.84 8.59
C MET A 129 -11.19 9.42 7.61
N TYR A 130 -11.42 9.54 6.28
CA TYR A 130 -10.31 9.48 5.32
C TYR A 130 -9.29 10.59 5.55
N TYR A 131 -9.72 11.72 6.11
CA TYR A 131 -8.86 12.85 6.47
C TYR A 131 -8.68 12.90 7.98
N CYS A 132 -7.43 13.04 8.42
CA CYS A 132 -7.15 13.19 9.85
C CYS A 132 -7.63 14.55 10.36
N PRO A 133 -8.04 14.67 11.64
CA PRO A 133 -8.34 15.95 12.23
C PRO A 133 -7.07 16.79 12.35
N ILE A 134 -7.22 18.10 12.22
CA ILE A 134 -6.16 19.04 12.58
C ILE A 134 -6.11 19.09 14.11
N PRO A 135 -4.93 18.93 14.73
CA PRO A 135 -4.82 19.02 16.19
C PRO A 135 -5.41 20.34 16.73
N ASN A 136 -6.21 20.26 17.77
CA ASN A 136 -6.85 21.44 18.35
C ASN A 136 -5.82 22.49 18.81
N SER A 137 -4.64 22.05 19.26
CA SER A 137 -3.53 22.94 19.60
C SER A 137 -3.07 23.81 18.43
N GLU A 138 -3.19 23.33 17.20
CA GLU A 138 -2.82 24.13 16.00
C GLU A 138 -3.94 25.09 15.61
N ILE A 139 -5.21 24.67 15.75
CA ILE A 139 -6.37 25.54 15.49
C ILE A 139 -6.35 26.73 16.44
N LEU A 140 -6.02 26.50 17.72
CA LEU A 140 -5.95 27.57 18.72
C LEU A 140 -4.82 28.59 18.48
N LYS A 141 -3.77 28.20 17.74
CA LYS A 141 -2.65 29.11 17.39
C LYS A 141 -2.96 30.03 16.23
N PHE A 142 -3.89 29.65 15.36
CA PHE A 142 -4.12 30.36 14.12
C PHE A 142 -5.62 30.47 13.80
N SER A 143 -6.19 31.66 14.00
CA SER A 143 -7.63 31.92 13.91
C SER A 143 -8.27 31.63 12.53
N ASN A 144 -7.48 31.62 11.46
CA ASN A 144 -7.96 31.30 10.12
C ASN A 144 -7.93 29.80 9.80
N LEU A 145 -7.41 28.97 10.72
CA LEU A 145 -7.34 27.51 10.52
C LEU A 145 -8.67 26.89 10.90
N VAL A 146 -9.32 26.29 9.91
CA VAL A 146 -10.62 25.64 10.07
C VAL A 146 -10.42 24.13 10.07
N GLN A 147 -11.09 23.45 10.99
CA GLN A 147 -11.07 21.98 11.10
C GLN A 147 -11.55 21.29 9.81
N ASN A 148 -10.99 20.14 9.51
CA ASN A 148 -11.46 19.30 8.41
C ASN A 148 -12.93 18.93 8.60
N ARG A 149 -13.68 18.93 7.47
CA ARG A 149 -15.12 18.65 7.47
C ARG A 149 -15.41 17.32 8.18
N GLY A 150 -16.40 17.35 9.08
CA GLY A 150 -16.87 16.18 9.84
C GLY A 150 -16.19 16.02 11.21
N TRP A 151 -15.06 16.64 11.44
CA TRP A 151 -14.43 16.73 12.76
C TRP A 151 -14.93 17.95 13.53
N LYS A 152 -15.13 17.79 14.85
CA LYS A 152 -15.59 18.86 15.74
C LYS A 152 -14.42 19.37 16.60
#